data_daefcaa7f6ea73734ce46798f1cf1235
#
_entry.id   daefcaa7f6ea73734ce46798f1cf1235
#
_cell.length_a   1.000
_cell.length_b   1.000
_cell.length_c   1.000
_cell.angle_alpha   90.00
_cell.angle_beta   90.00
_cell.angle_gamma   90.00
#
_symmetry.space_group_name_H-M   'P 1'
#
loop_
_entity.id
_entity.type
_entity.pdbx_description
1 polymer ?
#
loop_
_entity_poly.entity_id
_entity_poly.type
_entity_poly.pdbx_seq_one_letter_code
_entity_poly.pdbx_strand_id
1 'polypeptide(L)'
;MRKIKLTCAHALVKHLIAQKIYIDDEVKPLFPGVFGIFGHGNVACIGQALEENKDQLPTFRGQHEQNMALTGVAFSRAKRRKQIFIATSSVGPGSTNLVTAVSYTHLTLPTILRV
;
A
#
# COMPACT_ATOMS: atom_id res chain seq x y z
N MET A 1 0.41 -30.15 -8.01
CA MET A 1 0.40 -28.74 -7.52
C MET A 1 1.35 -28.62 -6.34
N ARG A 2 2.38 -27.80 -6.45
CA ARG A 2 3.40 -27.65 -5.39
C ARG A 2 2.82 -26.80 -4.27
N LYS A 3 2.66 -27.35 -3.07
CA LYS A 3 2.22 -26.62 -1.88
C LYS A 3 3.41 -25.93 -1.23
N ILE A 4 3.27 -24.66 -0.90
CA ILE A 4 4.26 -23.86 -0.17
C ILE A 4 3.67 -23.49 1.18
N LYS A 5 4.43 -23.70 2.26
CA LYS A 5 4.04 -23.26 3.59
C LYS A 5 4.55 -21.83 3.83
N LEU A 6 3.66 -20.90 4.05
CA LEU A 6 3.95 -19.48 4.28
C LEU A 6 3.21 -18.97 5.51
N THR A 7 3.74 -17.94 6.15
CA THR A 7 2.93 -17.13 7.08
C THR A 7 1.92 -16.30 6.30
N CYS A 8 0.85 -15.85 6.96
CA CYS A 8 -0.16 -15.01 6.34
C CYS A 8 0.46 -13.72 5.75
N ALA A 9 1.39 -13.09 6.47
CA ALA A 9 2.09 -11.89 5.99
C ALA A 9 2.92 -12.15 4.73
N HIS A 10 3.67 -13.25 4.67
CA HIS A 10 4.42 -13.62 3.47
C HIS A 10 3.52 -13.97 2.29
N ALA A 11 2.39 -14.64 2.54
CA ALA A 11 1.42 -14.93 1.50
C ALA A 11 0.82 -13.63 0.92
N LEU A 12 0.46 -12.68 1.79
CA LEU A 12 -0.03 -11.36 1.39
C LEU A 12 1.01 -10.62 0.54
N VAL A 13 2.25 -10.48 1.01
CA VAL A 13 3.30 -9.75 0.29
C VAL A 13 3.58 -10.41 -1.07
N LYS A 14 3.66 -11.73 -1.15
CA LYS A 14 3.83 -12.44 -2.42
C LYS A 14 2.64 -12.24 -3.37
N HIS A 15 1.42 -12.23 -2.84
CA HIS A 15 0.24 -11.92 -3.63
C HIS A 15 0.30 -10.50 -4.23
N LEU A 16 0.69 -9.51 -3.44
CA LEU A 16 0.84 -8.12 -3.90
C LEU A 16 1.92 -7.98 -4.99
N ILE A 17 3.06 -8.66 -4.82
CA ILE A 17 4.14 -8.69 -5.82
C ILE A 17 3.68 -9.33 -7.14
N ALA A 18 2.84 -10.35 -7.05
CA ALA A 18 2.32 -11.05 -8.22
C ALA A 18 1.34 -10.22 -9.05
N GLN A 19 0.76 -9.15 -8.48
CA GLN A 19 -0.17 -8.28 -9.20
C GLN A 19 0.57 -7.42 -10.23
N LYS A 20 0.24 -7.62 -11.48
CA LYS A 20 0.82 -6.90 -12.62
C LYS A 20 -0.25 -6.17 -13.41
N ILE A 21 0.16 -5.13 -14.07
CA ILE A 21 -0.69 -4.36 -14.98
C ILE A 21 0.05 -4.14 -16.30
N TYR A 22 -0.69 -4.12 -17.38
CA TYR A 22 -0.15 -3.82 -18.71
C TYR A 22 -0.32 -2.33 -19.02
N ILE A 23 0.78 -1.62 -19.21
CA ILE A 23 0.81 -0.18 -19.46
C ILE A 23 1.80 0.11 -20.58
N ASP A 24 1.34 0.77 -21.64
CA ASP A 24 2.17 1.24 -22.75
C ASP A 24 3.07 0.10 -23.32
N ASP A 25 2.43 -1.05 -23.58
CA ASP A 25 3.05 -2.27 -24.10
C ASP A 25 4.07 -2.95 -23.17
N GLU A 26 4.14 -2.53 -21.92
CA GLU A 26 4.99 -3.13 -20.89
C GLU A 26 4.19 -3.69 -19.71
N VAL A 27 4.66 -4.83 -19.17
CA VAL A 27 4.14 -5.39 -17.92
C VAL A 27 4.83 -4.72 -16.75
N LYS A 28 4.07 -3.99 -15.93
CA LYS A 28 4.57 -3.26 -14.74
C LYS A 28 3.91 -3.79 -13.46
N PRO A 29 4.56 -3.64 -12.30
CA PRO A 29 3.91 -3.96 -11.04
C PRO A 29 2.70 -3.04 -10.83
N LEU A 30 1.58 -3.61 -10.37
CA LEU A 30 0.42 -2.81 -9.97
C LEU A 30 0.76 -1.97 -8.73
N PHE A 31 1.53 -2.55 -7.81
CA PHE A 31 1.99 -1.92 -6.58
C PHE A 31 3.50 -1.65 -6.66
N PRO A 32 3.93 -0.43 -6.98
CA PRO A 32 5.35 -0.12 -7.08
C PRO A 32 6.04 0.09 -5.73
N GLY A 33 5.29 0.16 -4.64
CA GLY A 33 5.85 0.30 -3.30
C GLY A 33 4.80 0.33 -2.19
N VAL A 34 5.29 0.30 -0.98
CA VAL A 34 4.51 0.32 0.27
C VAL A 34 5.00 1.47 1.14
N PHE A 35 4.07 2.28 1.65
CA PHE A 35 4.34 3.15 2.78
C PHE A 35 3.99 2.43 4.08
N GLY A 36 4.89 2.43 5.07
CA GLY A 36 4.68 1.69 6.30
C GLY A 36 5.12 2.41 7.57
N ILE A 37 4.24 2.34 8.58
CA ILE A 37 4.55 2.57 9.98
C ILE A 37 3.93 1.39 10.73
N PHE A 38 4.75 0.42 11.14
CA PHE A 38 4.25 -0.91 11.48
C PHE A 38 3.69 -1.02 12.91
N GLY A 39 4.36 -0.41 13.91
CA GLY A 39 4.02 -0.65 15.31
C GLY A 39 4.39 -2.06 15.78
N HIS A 40 3.97 -2.44 17.00
CA HIS A 40 4.44 -3.66 17.67
C HIS A 40 4.16 -4.96 16.91
N GLY A 41 2.93 -5.22 16.52
CA GLY A 41 2.54 -6.50 15.89
C GLY A 41 3.03 -6.62 14.45
N ASN A 42 2.86 -5.57 13.67
CA ASN A 42 3.14 -5.61 12.23
C ASN A 42 4.64 -5.59 11.90
N VAL A 43 5.50 -5.14 12.81
CA VAL A 43 6.97 -5.16 12.61
C VAL A 43 7.46 -6.59 12.36
N ALA A 44 7.07 -7.53 13.21
CA ALA A 44 7.50 -8.93 13.13
C ALA A 44 6.72 -9.77 12.09
N CYS A 45 5.67 -9.21 11.51
CA CYS A 45 4.83 -9.89 10.54
C CYS A 45 4.98 -9.27 9.14
N ILE A 46 4.21 -8.23 8.86
CA ILE A 46 4.23 -7.56 7.54
C ILE A 46 5.58 -6.88 7.30
N GLY A 47 6.16 -6.23 8.31
CA GLY A 47 7.45 -5.57 8.20
C GLY A 47 8.56 -6.54 7.82
N GLN A 48 8.62 -7.70 8.46
CA GLN A 48 9.60 -8.74 8.12
C GLN A 48 9.39 -9.27 6.70
N ALA A 49 8.14 -9.57 6.33
CA ALA A 49 7.84 -10.07 4.99
C ALA A 49 8.18 -9.05 3.88
N LEU A 50 8.00 -7.76 4.14
CA LEU A 50 8.39 -6.69 3.23
C LEU A 50 9.91 -6.55 3.13
N GLU A 51 10.63 -6.62 4.25
CA GLU A 51 12.11 -6.55 4.26
C GLU A 51 12.74 -7.69 3.46
N GLU A 52 12.22 -8.91 3.61
CA GLU A 52 12.68 -10.08 2.86
C GLU A 52 12.39 -9.99 1.34
N ASN A 53 11.46 -9.13 0.92
CA ASN A 53 11.06 -8.96 -0.48
C ASN A 53 11.28 -7.53 -0.98
N LYS A 54 12.13 -6.74 -0.34
CA LYS A 54 12.34 -5.31 -0.64
C LYS A 54 12.79 -5.02 -2.06
N ASP A 55 13.47 -5.95 -2.71
CA ASP A 55 13.91 -5.80 -4.10
C ASP A 55 12.75 -5.83 -5.10
N GLN A 56 11.66 -6.51 -4.74
CA GLN A 56 10.47 -6.64 -5.58
C GLN A 56 9.34 -5.71 -5.17
N LEU A 57 9.27 -5.35 -3.89
CA LEU A 57 8.25 -4.45 -3.33
C LEU A 57 8.91 -3.49 -2.32
N PRO A 58 9.49 -2.38 -2.80
CA PRO A 58 10.16 -1.41 -1.95
C PRO A 58 9.25 -0.84 -0.87
N THR A 59 9.77 -0.70 0.34
CA THR A 59 9.04 -0.14 1.47
C THR A 59 9.64 1.18 1.88
N PHE A 60 8.78 2.19 2.01
CA PHE A 60 9.14 3.55 2.40
C PHE A 60 8.53 3.84 3.77
N ARG A 61 9.36 4.27 4.70
CA ARG A 61 8.89 4.68 6.02
C ARG A 61 8.32 6.10 5.93
N GLY A 62 7.05 6.24 6.29
CA GLY A 62 6.44 7.54 6.49
C GLY A 62 6.64 8.05 7.92
N GLN A 63 6.30 9.32 8.13
CA GLN A 63 6.32 9.94 9.46
C GLN A 63 4.94 10.09 10.08
N HIS A 64 3.89 10.04 9.24
CA HIS A 64 2.51 10.15 9.67
C HIS A 64 1.61 9.38 8.71
N GLU A 65 0.72 8.57 9.25
CA GLU A 65 -0.12 7.65 8.47
C GLU A 65 -1.06 8.38 7.50
N GLN A 66 -1.65 9.48 7.95
CA GLN A 66 -2.51 10.29 7.10
C GLN A 66 -1.77 10.80 5.87
N ASN A 67 -0.53 11.29 6.05
CA ASN A 67 0.28 11.80 4.94
C ASN A 67 0.67 10.67 3.98
N MET A 68 1.00 9.48 4.49
CA MET A 68 1.29 8.31 3.66
C MET A 68 0.10 7.95 2.77
N ALA A 69 -1.10 7.88 3.34
CA ALA A 69 -2.31 7.54 2.59
C ALA A 69 -2.64 8.61 1.55
N LEU A 70 -2.57 9.91 1.90
CA LEU A 70 -2.80 11.00 0.95
C LEU A 70 -1.75 11.03 -0.17
N THR A 71 -0.48 10.75 0.15
CA THR A 71 0.58 10.63 -0.86
C THR A 71 0.30 9.46 -1.81
N GLY A 72 -0.14 8.32 -1.29
CA GLY A 72 -0.55 7.18 -2.10
C GLY A 72 -1.71 7.51 -3.04
N VAL A 73 -2.69 8.26 -2.57
CA VAL A 73 -3.81 8.75 -3.39
C VAL A 73 -3.32 9.71 -4.48
N ALA A 74 -2.46 10.67 -4.14
CA ALA A 74 -1.88 11.60 -5.09
C ALA A 74 -1.07 10.89 -6.18
N PHE A 75 -0.26 9.90 -5.79
CA PHE A 75 0.48 9.05 -6.71
C PHE A 75 -0.46 8.31 -7.68
N SER A 76 -1.50 7.66 -7.16
CA SER A 76 -2.47 6.93 -7.99
C SER A 76 -3.15 7.85 -9.01
N ARG A 77 -3.50 9.07 -8.61
CA ARG A 77 -4.07 10.08 -9.52
C ARG A 77 -3.06 10.51 -10.60
N ALA A 78 -1.82 10.81 -10.21
CA ALA A 78 -0.75 11.17 -11.15
C ALA A 78 -0.49 10.05 -12.17
N LYS A 79 -0.62 8.80 -11.75
CA LYS A 79 -0.53 7.61 -12.62
C LYS A 79 -1.83 7.27 -13.34
N ARG A 80 -2.84 8.15 -13.30
CA ARG A 80 -4.18 7.90 -13.90
C ARG A 80 -4.80 6.59 -13.43
N ARG A 81 -4.59 6.23 -12.17
CA ARG A 81 -5.06 4.99 -11.50
C ARG A 81 -4.51 3.70 -12.11
N LYS A 82 -3.46 3.77 -12.94
CA LYS A 82 -2.80 2.59 -13.50
C LYS A 82 -1.88 1.89 -12.50
N GLN A 83 -1.37 2.60 -11.50
CA GLN A 83 -0.57 2.05 -10.39
C GLN A 83 -1.05 2.64 -9.07
N ILE A 84 -0.89 1.87 -7.99
CA ILE A 84 -1.42 2.21 -6.67
C ILE A 84 -0.33 1.96 -5.62
N PHE A 85 -0.11 2.90 -4.70
CA PHE A 85 0.71 2.67 -3.52
C PHE A 85 -0.10 2.03 -2.39
N ILE A 86 0.54 1.11 -1.68
CA ILE A 86 -0.03 0.50 -0.48
C ILE A 86 0.37 1.36 0.71
N ALA A 87 -0.53 1.52 1.66
CA ALA A 87 -0.23 2.11 2.97
C ALA A 87 -0.59 1.13 4.07
N THR A 88 0.32 0.90 5.00
CA THR A 88 0.08 0.06 6.19
C THR A 88 0.44 0.83 7.44
N SER A 89 -0.33 0.61 8.50
CA SER A 89 -0.17 1.30 9.78
C SER A 89 -0.17 0.34 10.96
N SER A 90 0.21 0.85 12.13
CA SER A 90 -0.03 0.16 13.38
C SER A 90 -1.52 0.04 13.67
N VAL A 91 -1.89 -0.95 14.46
CA VAL A 91 -3.25 -1.07 15.00
C VAL A 91 -3.53 0.06 16.02
N GLY A 92 -4.78 0.47 16.12
CA GLY A 92 -5.16 1.54 17.05
C GLY A 92 -4.76 2.93 16.56
N PRO A 93 -3.77 3.61 17.17
CA PRO A 93 -3.48 5.01 16.89
C PRO A 93 -3.11 5.27 15.42
N GLY A 94 -2.31 4.40 14.81
CA GLY A 94 -1.94 4.53 13.40
C GLY A 94 -3.14 4.37 12.47
N SER A 95 -3.99 3.37 12.72
CA SER A 95 -5.23 3.18 11.97
C SER A 95 -6.18 4.37 12.11
N THR A 96 -6.27 4.96 13.28
CA THR A 96 -7.09 6.17 13.51
C THR A 96 -6.62 7.34 12.65
N ASN A 97 -5.31 7.52 12.49
CA ASN A 97 -4.77 8.54 11.60
C ASN A 97 -5.13 8.33 10.14
N LEU A 98 -5.32 7.09 9.70
CA LEU A 98 -5.76 6.78 8.34
C LEU A 98 -7.21 7.17 8.07
N VAL A 99 -8.07 7.20 9.08
CA VAL A 99 -9.50 7.52 8.94
C VAL A 99 -9.72 8.84 8.25
N THR A 100 -8.97 9.88 8.62
CA THR A 100 -9.08 11.20 8.00
C THR A 100 -8.73 11.16 6.51
N ALA A 101 -7.66 10.49 6.13
CA ALA A 101 -7.25 10.37 4.74
C ALA A 101 -8.29 9.60 3.90
N VAL A 102 -8.83 8.50 4.43
CA VAL A 102 -9.85 7.69 3.77
C VAL A 102 -11.16 8.48 3.62
N SER A 103 -11.62 9.11 4.69
CA SER A 103 -12.83 9.95 4.66
C SER A 103 -12.70 11.10 3.67
N TYR A 104 -11.60 11.84 3.70
CA TYR A 104 -11.35 12.91 2.77
C TYR A 104 -11.38 12.42 1.31
N THR A 105 -10.71 11.31 1.04
CA THR A 105 -10.62 10.76 -0.32
C THR A 105 -11.97 10.28 -0.84
N HIS A 106 -12.77 9.60 0.00
CA HIS A 106 -14.04 9.02 -0.43
C HIS A 106 -15.23 9.98 -0.34
N LEU A 107 -15.24 10.92 0.61
CA LEU A 107 -16.38 11.81 0.84
C LEU A 107 -16.29 13.15 0.09
N THR A 108 -15.09 13.69 -0.08
CA THR A 108 -14.93 15.01 -0.72
C THR A 108 -14.74 14.96 -2.23
N LEU A 109 -14.19 13.88 -2.78
CA LEU A 109 -14.00 13.75 -4.23
C LEU A 109 -15.29 13.77 -5.04
N PRO A 110 -16.38 13.12 -4.64
CA PRO A 110 -17.66 13.21 -5.35
C PRO A 110 -18.26 14.62 -5.35
N THR A 111 -17.96 15.44 -4.35
CA THR A 111 -18.47 16.79 -4.22
C THR A 111 -17.73 17.77 -5.15
N ILE A 112 -16.44 17.59 -5.37
CA ILE A 112 -15.63 18.43 -6.26
C ILE A 112 -15.96 18.19 -7.74
N LEU A 113 -16.43 17.00 -8.09
CA LEU A 113 -16.80 16.63 -9.46
C LEU A 113 -18.21 17.09 -9.89
N ARG A 114 -18.93 17.81 -9.03
CA ARG A 114 -20.28 18.34 -9.29
C ARG A 114 -20.32 19.84 -9.59
N VAL A 115 -19.18 20.44 -9.84
CA VAL A 115 -19.09 21.85 -10.26
C VAL A 115 -18.79 21.90 -11.75
#